data_7af4ed9b36dc0ebc0cbd6cc8c8b81e50
#
_entry.id   7af4ed9b36dc0ebc0cbd6cc8c8b81e50
#
_cell.length_a   1.000
_cell.length_b   1.000
_cell.length_c   1.000
_cell.angle_alpha   90.00
_cell.angle_beta   90.00
_cell.angle_gamma   90.00
#
_symmetry.space_group_name_H-M   'P 1'
#
loop_
_entity.id
_entity.type
_entity.pdbx_description
1 polymer ?
#
loop_
_entity_poly.entity_id
_entity_poly.type
_entity_poly.pdbx_seq_one_letter_code
_entity_poly.pdbx_strand_id
1 'polypeptide(L)'
;MIARQTIPFNTQLKYRLVSQLYFFGTASCNDLSERLGKSVPHVTKSLYELIDADYIVEKGYAPSNGGRPPLLYALQPDRMYILSVSIDQLYTRVGLLDMSNHFIFPIETIELRLLHNKDALVILTKTLTRILSNMGKDRKKIIGAGFSMPGFVNTRLGINFTYLPTHSKESLRDYLERHLHMPVHIENDSSVLALAELKEGLAQNLRDVMVIDIGWGVGLGMIIKGELFGGHTGYAGELSHIPISESNTLCECGKRGCLETEATLRVVAHRAMEEIGAGKISSLKMVDSPEKMSEAIMAAANEGDQYAIELLTEMG
;
A
#
# COMPACT_ATOMS: atom_id res chain seq x y z
N MET A 1 25.24 14.81 7.95
CA MET A 1 25.09 13.40 8.39
C MET A 1 23.82 13.33 9.19
N ILE A 2 22.70 12.94 8.57
CA ILE A 2 21.44 12.69 9.27
C ILE A 2 21.66 11.35 9.98
N ALA A 3 21.58 11.35 11.30
CA ALA A 3 21.56 10.11 12.06
C ALA A 3 20.37 9.31 11.53
N ARG A 4 20.63 8.27 10.72
CA ARG A 4 19.62 7.23 10.45
C ARG A 4 19.13 6.82 11.82
N GLN A 5 17.85 7.07 12.10
CA GLN A 5 17.20 6.42 13.24
C GLN A 5 17.26 4.93 12.90
N THR A 6 18.36 4.33 13.32
CA THR A 6 18.55 2.89 13.19
C THR A 6 17.45 2.27 14.03
N ILE A 7 16.65 1.40 13.42
CA ILE A 7 15.75 0.56 14.17
C ILE A 7 16.56 0.00 15.35
N PRO A 8 16.05 0.07 16.58
CA PRO A 8 16.86 -0.11 17.79
C PRO A 8 17.37 -1.54 18.03
N PHE A 9 17.29 -2.39 17.02
CA PHE A 9 17.67 -3.80 17.11
C PHE A 9 19.01 -4.03 16.44
N ASN A 10 19.95 -4.51 17.19
CA ASN A 10 21.32 -4.77 16.75
C ASN A 10 21.50 -6.15 16.09
N THR A 11 20.47 -6.98 15.95
CA THR A 11 20.55 -8.31 15.36
C THR A 11 19.40 -8.59 14.40
N GLN A 12 19.70 -9.33 13.32
CA GLN A 12 18.71 -9.79 12.36
C GLN A 12 17.59 -10.63 13.01
N LEU A 13 17.88 -11.37 14.07
CA LEU A 13 16.89 -12.16 14.79
C LEU A 13 15.83 -11.29 15.46
N LYS A 14 16.22 -10.20 16.12
CA LYS A 14 15.27 -9.27 16.76
C LYS A 14 14.33 -8.63 15.74
N TYR A 15 14.85 -8.25 14.57
CA TYR A 15 14.01 -7.79 13.47
C TYR A 15 12.95 -8.82 13.07
N ARG A 16 13.40 -10.07 12.86
CA ARG A 16 12.49 -11.14 12.47
C ARG A 16 11.46 -11.44 13.55
N LEU A 17 11.83 -11.37 14.84
CA LEU A 17 10.89 -11.53 15.97
C LEU A 17 9.83 -10.43 15.97
N VAL A 18 10.24 -9.17 15.86
CA VAL A 18 9.31 -8.02 15.77
C VAL A 18 8.40 -8.15 14.56
N SER A 19 8.93 -8.50 13.39
CA SER A 19 8.14 -8.72 12.18
C SER A 19 7.12 -9.86 12.35
N GLN A 20 7.51 -10.99 12.95
CA GLN A 20 6.57 -12.08 13.22
C GLN A 20 5.43 -11.65 14.15
N LEU A 21 5.75 -10.95 15.24
CA LEU A 21 4.73 -10.46 16.17
C LEU A 21 3.85 -9.36 15.55
N TYR A 22 4.38 -8.55 14.66
CA TYR A 22 3.59 -7.53 13.94
C TYR A 22 2.52 -8.15 13.07
N PHE A 23 2.88 -9.17 12.26
CA PHE A 23 1.95 -9.79 11.31
C PHE A 23 1.03 -10.84 11.95
N PHE A 24 1.43 -11.48 13.05
CA PHE A 24 0.64 -12.55 13.69
C PHE A 24 0.00 -12.13 15.03
N GLY A 25 0.23 -10.90 15.48
CA GLY A 25 -0.32 -10.35 16.71
C GLY A 25 0.31 -10.92 17.96
N THR A 26 0.00 -12.19 18.30
CA THR A 26 0.54 -12.87 19.48
C THR A 26 1.16 -14.22 19.11
N ALA A 27 2.25 -14.59 19.77
CA ALA A 27 2.88 -15.89 19.58
C ALA A 27 3.59 -16.36 20.86
N SER A 28 3.71 -17.66 21.04
CA SER A 28 4.57 -18.24 22.08
C SER A 28 6.04 -18.30 21.63
N CYS A 29 6.94 -18.49 22.58
CA CYS A 29 8.36 -18.69 22.26
C CYS A 29 8.59 -19.90 21.34
N ASN A 30 7.80 -20.98 21.50
CA ASN A 30 7.90 -22.17 20.65
C ASN A 30 7.44 -21.87 19.22
N ASP A 31 6.31 -21.17 19.02
CA ASP A 31 5.83 -20.77 17.70
C ASP A 31 6.86 -19.90 16.98
N LEU A 32 7.45 -18.95 17.69
CA LEU A 32 8.50 -18.07 17.13
C LEU A 32 9.77 -18.86 16.80
N SER A 33 10.14 -19.82 17.63
CA SER A 33 11.28 -20.72 17.41
C SER A 33 11.10 -21.54 16.12
N GLU A 34 9.94 -22.15 15.94
CA GLU A 34 9.58 -22.94 14.77
C GLU A 34 9.57 -22.08 13.50
N ARG A 35 8.81 -20.98 13.49
CA ARG A 35 8.68 -20.05 12.34
C ARG A 35 10.01 -19.44 11.90
N LEU A 36 10.90 -19.17 12.86
CA LEU A 36 12.19 -18.56 12.58
C LEU A 36 13.30 -19.57 12.28
N GLY A 37 13.06 -20.90 12.54
CA GLY A 37 14.08 -21.93 12.41
C GLY A 37 15.26 -21.69 13.36
N LYS A 38 14.98 -21.24 14.61
CA LYS A 38 15.98 -20.94 15.64
C LYS A 38 15.67 -21.71 16.91
N SER A 39 16.71 -22.03 17.70
CA SER A 39 16.51 -22.76 18.95
C SER A 39 15.75 -21.92 19.99
N VAL A 40 14.91 -22.56 20.79
CA VAL A 40 14.13 -21.93 21.85
C VAL A 40 15.00 -21.06 22.79
N PRO A 41 16.17 -21.50 23.29
CA PRO A 41 17.02 -20.67 24.14
C PRO A 41 17.47 -19.37 23.47
N HIS A 42 17.76 -19.40 22.14
CA HIS A 42 18.19 -18.21 21.40
C HIS A 42 17.03 -17.22 21.20
N VAL A 43 15.82 -17.73 20.91
CA VAL A 43 14.61 -16.92 20.80
C VAL A 43 14.26 -16.31 22.15
N THR A 44 14.27 -17.13 23.23
CA THR A 44 13.98 -16.68 24.59
C THR A 44 14.90 -15.53 25.02
N LYS A 45 16.21 -15.66 24.81
CA LYS A 45 17.17 -14.59 25.12
C LYS A 45 16.81 -13.29 24.39
N SER A 46 16.52 -13.39 23.08
CA SER A 46 16.19 -12.21 22.27
C SER A 46 14.84 -11.59 22.66
N LEU A 47 13.85 -12.42 23.07
CA LEU A 47 12.57 -11.93 23.60
C LEU A 47 12.76 -11.15 24.89
N TYR A 48 13.52 -11.68 25.87
CA TYR A 48 13.79 -10.96 27.12
C TYR A 48 14.52 -9.64 26.90
N GLU A 49 15.51 -9.61 25.99
CA GLU A 49 16.19 -8.35 25.61
C GLU A 49 15.23 -7.32 25.00
N LEU A 50 14.18 -7.76 24.29
CA LEU A 50 13.14 -6.89 23.72
C LEU A 50 12.09 -6.48 24.75
N ILE A 51 11.81 -7.32 25.75
CA ILE A 51 10.95 -7.00 26.91
C ILE A 51 11.63 -5.94 27.78
N ASP A 52 12.89 -6.17 28.13
CA ASP A 52 13.67 -5.22 28.94
C ASP A 52 13.80 -3.84 28.26
N ALA A 53 13.79 -3.82 26.92
CA ALA A 53 13.80 -2.60 26.13
C ALA A 53 12.40 -2.03 25.81
N ASP A 54 11.32 -2.60 26.41
CA ASP A 54 9.93 -2.19 26.25
C ASP A 54 9.37 -2.25 24.83
N TYR A 55 9.85 -3.21 24.00
CA TYR A 55 9.30 -3.46 22.67
C TYR A 55 8.29 -4.58 22.63
N ILE A 56 8.37 -5.51 23.56
CA ILE A 56 7.51 -6.69 23.68
C ILE A 56 6.91 -6.74 25.08
N VAL A 57 5.66 -7.20 25.16
CA VAL A 57 4.94 -7.45 26.41
C VAL A 57 4.45 -8.90 26.48
N GLU A 58 4.33 -9.42 27.68
CA GLU A 58 3.64 -10.66 27.96
C GLU A 58 2.13 -10.45 27.97
N LYS A 59 1.39 -11.29 27.21
CA LYS A 59 -0.10 -11.19 27.07
C LYS A 59 -0.85 -12.26 27.86
N GLY A 60 -0.16 -12.97 28.76
CA GLY A 60 -0.73 -14.09 29.50
C GLY A 60 -0.58 -15.41 28.76
N TYR A 61 -1.34 -16.42 29.17
CA TYR A 61 -1.19 -17.79 28.69
C TYR A 61 -2.21 -18.14 27.62
N ALA A 62 -1.80 -18.93 26.62
CA ALA A 62 -2.71 -19.48 25.63
C ALA A 62 -3.72 -20.45 26.28
N PRO A 63 -4.87 -20.76 25.64
CA PRO A 63 -5.75 -21.85 26.05
C PRO A 63 -4.98 -23.16 26.15
N SER A 64 -5.24 -23.96 27.20
CA SER A 64 -4.58 -25.25 27.41
C SER A 64 -5.24 -26.34 26.57
N ASN A 65 -4.44 -27.04 25.77
CA ASN A 65 -4.86 -28.28 25.08
C ASN A 65 -4.30 -29.56 25.76
N GLY A 66 -3.98 -29.45 27.04
CA GLY A 66 -3.29 -30.48 27.81
C GLY A 66 -1.82 -30.11 28.06
N GLY A 67 -1.40 -30.08 29.32
CA GLY A 67 -0.09 -29.61 29.76
C GLY A 67 -0.08 -28.14 30.21
N ARG A 68 1.12 -27.60 30.50
CA ARG A 68 1.26 -26.19 30.93
C ARG A 68 1.04 -25.26 29.77
N PRO A 69 0.06 -24.31 29.84
CA PRO A 69 -0.19 -23.34 28.76
C PRO A 69 1.07 -22.54 28.45
N PRO A 70 1.39 -22.28 27.17
CA PRO A 70 2.51 -21.44 26.81
C PRO A 70 2.20 -19.96 27.05
N LEU A 71 3.21 -19.23 27.51
CA LEU A 71 3.15 -17.77 27.64
C LEU A 71 3.18 -17.13 26.24
N LEU A 72 2.28 -16.17 26.01
CA LEU A 72 2.17 -15.42 24.76
C LEU A 72 2.85 -14.07 24.87
N TYR A 73 3.47 -13.66 23.79
CA TYR A 73 4.15 -12.39 23.61
C TYR A 73 3.49 -11.57 22.50
N ALA A 74 3.46 -10.24 22.65
CA ALA A 74 3.01 -9.30 21.64
C ALA A 74 3.93 -8.07 21.59
N LEU A 75 3.83 -7.28 20.54
CA LEU A 75 4.50 -5.99 20.50
C LEU A 75 3.81 -4.99 21.45
N GLN A 76 4.62 -4.10 22.03
CA GLN A 76 4.09 -2.94 22.77
C GLN A 76 3.53 -1.93 21.78
N PRO A 77 2.20 -1.65 21.79
CA PRO A 77 1.56 -0.86 20.74
C PRO A 77 2.18 0.54 20.55
N ASP A 78 2.35 1.26 21.66
CA ASP A 78 2.77 2.67 21.63
C ASP A 78 4.28 2.88 21.57
N ARG A 79 5.06 1.83 21.34
CA ARG A 79 6.53 1.93 21.38
C ARG A 79 7.13 2.44 20.08
N MET A 80 6.53 2.06 18.96
CA MET A 80 6.96 2.44 17.61
C MET A 80 5.74 2.72 16.75
N TYR A 81 5.92 3.59 15.76
CA TYR A 81 4.88 3.92 14.79
C TYR A 81 5.40 3.82 13.37
N ILE A 82 4.52 3.54 12.43
CA ILE A 82 4.79 3.52 10.99
C ILE A 82 3.90 4.54 10.30
N LEU A 83 4.49 5.44 9.53
CA LEU A 83 3.74 6.34 8.67
C LEU A 83 3.36 5.61 7.39
N SER A 84 2.07 5.48 7.13
CA SER A 84 1.53 4.90 5.89
C SER A 84 1.02 6.01 4.98
N VAL A 85 1.51 6.02 3.74
CA VAL A 85 1.11 6.99 2.71
C VAL A 85 0.68 6.21 1.48
N SER A 86 -0.63 6.18 1.23
CA SER A 86 -1.21 5.56 0.03
C SER A 86 -1.60 6.66 -0.95
N ILE A 87 -0.98 6.63 -2.11
CA ILE A 87 -1.17 7.60 -3.18
C ILE A 87 -1.87 6.88 -4.34
N ASP A 88 -2.99 7.39 -4.78
CA ASP A 88 -3.58 7.06 -6.07
C ASP A 88 -3.43 8.24 -7.05
N GLN A 89 -4.02 8.15 -8.24
CA GLN A 89 -3.87 9.22 -9.23
C GLN A 89 -4.57 10.54 -8.83
N LEU A 90 -5.50 10.50 -7.87
CA LEU A 90 -6.41 11.60 -7.50
C LEU A 90 -6.21 12.03 -6.05
N TYR A 91 -5.96 11.08 -5.16
CA TYR A 91 -5.92 11.29 -3.72
C TYR A 91 -4.68 10.70 -3.08
N THR A 92 -4.30 11.26 -1.96
CA THR A 92 -3.30 10.71 -1.05
C THR A 92 -3.94 10.50 0.31
N ARG A 93 -3.83 9.29 0.86
CA ARG A 93 -4.29 8.93 2.19
C ARG A 93 -3.10 8.74 3.10
N VAL A 94 -3.14 9.41 4.25
CA VAL A 94 -2.05 9.39 5.23
C VAL A 94 -2.59 8.86 6.55
N GLY A 95 -1.98 7.81 7.04
CA GLY A 95 -2.29 7.21 8.33
C GLY A 95 -1.03 6.93 9.13
N LEU A 96 -1.16 6.86 10.44
CA LEU A 96 -0.11 6.45 11.35
C LEU A 96 -0.56 5.20 12.11
N LEU A 97 0.20 4.14 11.98
CA LEU A 97 -0.08 2.84 12.57
C LEU A 97 0.79 2.61 13.81
N ASP A 98 0.19 2.07 14.87
CA ASP A 98 0.91 1.51 16.00
C ASP A 98 1.41 0.08 15.73
N MET A 99 2.08 -0.54 16.69
CA MET A 99 2.59 -1.91 16.57
C MET A 99 1.51 -2.99 16.74
N SER A 100 0.24 -2.61 16.94
CA SER A 100 -0.92 -3.51 16.92
C SER A 100 -1.76 -3.35 15.64
N ASN A 101 -1.22 -2.65 14.65
CA ASN A 101 -1.86 -2.38 13.35
C ASN A 101 -3.14 -1.53 13.45
N HIS A 102 -3.24 -0.67 14.48
CA HIS A 102 -4.33 0.29 14.63
C HIS A 102 -3.88 1.69 14.23
N PHE A 103 -4.78 2.42 13.57
CA PHE A 103 -4.55 3.84 13.29
C PHE A 103 -4.62 4.66 14.56
N ILE A 104 -3.57 5.46 14.82
CA ILE A 104 -3.47 6.32 16.02
C ILE A 104 -4.39 7.55 15.90
N PHE A 105 -4.65 7.99 14.67
CA PHE A 105 -5.60 9.06 14.36
C PHE A 105 -6.38 8.71 13.07
N PRO A 106 -7.51 9.39 12.79
CA PRO A 106 -8.25 9.18 11.55
C PRO A 106 -7.36 9.40 10.31
N ILE A 107 -7.56 8.56 9.28
CA ILE A 107 -6.83 8.71 8.02
C ILE A 107 -7.12 10.09 7.42
N GLU A 108 -6.08 10.87 7.16
CA GLU A 108 -6.20 12.15 6.47
C GLU A 108 -6.17 11.90 4.96
N THR A 109 -7.24 12.29 4.26
CA THR A 109 -7.34 12.21 2.80
C THR A 109 -7.10 13.59 2.19
N ILE A 110 -6.22 13.66 1.22
CA ILE A 110 -5.77 14.88 0.56
C ILE A 110 -6.05 14.72 -0.93
N GLU A 111 -6.74 15.68 -1.54
CA GLU A 111 -6.83 15.72 -3.00
C GLU A 111 -5.45 16.12 -3.55
N LEU A 112 -4.83 15.20 -4.28
CA LEU A 112 -3.53 15.40 -4.91
C LEU A 112 -3.51 14.68 -6.25
N ARG A 113 -3.91 15.40 -7.31
CA ARG A 113 -3.85 14.87 -8.67
C ARG A 113 -2.40 14.75 -9.11
N LEU A 114 -1.99 13.56 -9.53
CA LEU A 114 -0.62 13.30 -9.98
C LEU A 114 -0.40 13.70 -11.44
N LEU A 115 -1.40 13.43 -12.29
CA LEU A 115 -1.28 13.66 -13.73
C LEU A 115 -1.16 15.16 -14.05
N HIS A 116 -0.15 15.52 -14.84
CA HIS A 116 0.17 16.89 -15.24
C HIS A 116 0.41 17.90 -14.09
N ASN A 117 0.62 17.42 -12.88
CA ASN A 117 0.87 18.26 -11.70
C ASN A 117 2.37 18.29 -11.34
N LYS A 118 3.07 19.32 -11.81
CA LYS A 118 4.50 19.49 -11.54
C LYS A 118 4.81 19.80 -10.08
N ASP A 119 3.84 20.28 -9.33
CA ASP A 119 3.98 20.65 -7.91
C ASP A 119 3.57 19.52 -6.95
N ALA A 120 3.12 18.36 -7.47
CA ALA A 120 2.59 17.27 -6.65
C ALA A 120 3.57 16.83 -5.54
N LEU A 121 4.85 16.66 -5.85
CA LEU A 121 5.86 16.27 -4.88
C LEU A 121 6.06 17.34 -3.78
N VAL A 122 6.01 18.63 -4.14
CA VAL A 122 6.15 19.72 -3.18
C VAL A 122 4.92 19.82 -2.28
N ILE A 123 3.72 19.67 -2.85
CA ILE A 123 2.46 19.65 -2.09
C ILE A 123 2.45 18.47 -1.12
N LEU A 124 2.79 17.27 -1.59
CA LEU A 124 2.88 16.06 -0.78
C LEU A 124 3.81 16.26 0.42
N THR A 125 5.04 16.69 0.17
CA THR A 125 6.04 16.85 1.24
C THR A 125 5.68 17.93 2.24
N LYS A 126 5.12 19.06 1.81
CA LYS A 126 4.61 20.10 2.71
C LYS A 126 3.49 19.57 3.60
N THR A 127 2.55 18.83 3.02
CA THR A 127 1.41 18.28 3.78
C THR A 127 1.88 17.23 4.79
N LEU A 128 2.74 16.32 4.39
CA LEU A 128 3.32 15.33 5.31
C LEU A 128 4.10 16.00 6.44
N THR A 129 4.89 17.04 6.14
CA THR A 129 5.62 17.80 7.16
C THR A 129 4.67 18.47 8.15
N ARG A 130 3.55 19.02 7.68
CA ARG A 130 2.49 19.59 8.54
C ARG A 130 1.87 18.53 9.45
N ILE A 131 1.49 17.38 8.90
CA ILE A 131 0.93 16.27 9.68
C ILE A 131 1.91 15.83 10.78
N LEU A 132 3.17 15.60 10.41
CA LEU A 132 4.22 15.17 11.33
C LEU A 132 4.53 16.23 12.41
N SER A 133 4.42 17.53 12.10
CA SER A 133 4.65 18.60 13.08
C SER A 133 3.59 18.62 14.17
N ASN A 134 2.36 18.22 13.86
CA ASN A 134 1.25 18.17 14.82
C ASN A 134 1.39 17.02 15.83
N MET A 135 2.27 16.06 15.58
CA MET A 135 2.48 14.90 16.46
C MET A 135 3.34 15.22 17.73
N GLY A 136 4.01 16.34 17.74
CA GLY A 136 4.81 16.75 18.91
C GLY A 136 5.89 15.70 19.29
N LYS A 137 5.87 15.23 20.53
CA LYS A 137 6.86 14.28 21.07
C LYS A 137 6.76 12.88 20.43
N ASP A 138 5.58 12.47 19.96
CA ASP A 138 5.35 11.14 19.41
C ASP A 138 6.01 10.95 18.04
N ARG A 139 6.36 12.04 17.35
CA ARG A 139 7.15 11.97 16.11
C ARG A 139 8.44 11.14 16.26
N LYS A 140 9.05 11.13 17.44
CA LYS A 140 10.27 10.35 17.70
C LYS A 140 10.04 8.83 17.73
N LYS A 141 8.81 8.39 17.87
CA LYS A 141 8.44 6.98 17.83
C LYS A 141 8.26 6.46 16.41
N ILE A 142 8.18 7.33 15.38
CA ILE A 142 8.02 6.91 13.99
C ILE A 142 9.34 6.33 13.51
N ILE A 143 9.33 5.04 13.18
CA ILE A 143 10.52 4.30 12.75
C ILE A 143 10.75 4.39 11.24
N GLY A 144 9.76 4.77 10.46
CA GLY A 144 9.85 4.93 9.02
C GLY A 144 8.50 5.19 8.37
N ALA A 145 8.53 5.41 7.06
CA ALA A 145 7.35 5.63 6.23
C ALA A 145 7.32 4.65 5.06
N GLY A 146 6.15 4.06 4.81
CA GLY A 146 5.83 3.27 3.63
C GLY A 146 4.96 4.07 2.67
N PHE A 147 5.36 4.13 1.41
CA PHE A 147 4.63 4.79 0.34
C PHE A 147 4.17 3.76 -0.69
N SER A 148 2.88 3.65 -0.86
CA SER A 148 2.23 2.95 -1.97
C SER A 148 1.87 3.97 -3.04
N MET A 149 2.23 3.74 -4.31
CA MET A 149 2.01 4.72 -5.37
C MET A 149 1.85 4.08 -6.75
N PRO A 150 1.06 4.69 -7.65
CA PRO A 150 0.89 4.20 -9.01
C PRO A 150 2.13 4.44 -9.87
N GLY A 151 2.16 3.79 -11.03
CA GLY A 151 3.19 3.95 -12.05
C GLY A 151 4.38 3.01 -11.91
N PHE A 152 5.39 3.23 -12.76
CA PHE A 152 6.59 2.40 -12.82
C PHE A 152 7.54 2.71 -11.65
N VAL A 153 7.41 1.95 -10.56
CA VAL A 153 8.20 2.11 -9.34
C VAL A 153 9.37 1.13 -9.32
N ASN A 154 10.59 1.63 -9.22
CA ASN A 154 11.76 0.83 -8.93
C ASN A 154 12.12 0.96 -7.45
N THR A 155 11.68 0.02 -6.65
CA THR A 155 11.87 -0.01 -5.19
C THR A 155 13.35 -0.03 -4.80
N ARG A 156 14.20 -0.75 -5.57
CA ARG A 156 15.64 -0.83 -5.31
C ARG A 156 16.34 0.52 -5.49
N LEU A 157 16.05 1.20 -6.59
CA LEU A 157 16.63 2.53 -6.89
C LEU A 157 15.90 3.65 -6.11
N GLY A 158 14.70 3.41 -5.61
CA GLY A 158 13.89 4.42 -4.94
C GLY A 158 13.33 5.48 -5.90
N ILE A 159 12.95 5.08 -7.11
CA ILE A 159 12.50 5.98 -8.18
C ILE A 159 11.10 5.57 -8.64
N ASN A 160 10.24 6.57 -8.87
CA ASN A 160 9.04 6.42 -9.67
C ASN A 160 9.30 7.11 -11.02
N PHE A 161 9.24 6.34 -12.12
CA PHE A 161 9.52 6.87 -13.47
C PHE A 161 8.34 7.59 -14.10
N THR A 162 7.14 7.41 -13.56
CA THR A 162 5.90 7.98 -14.10
C THR A 162 5.50 9.25 -13.38
N TYR A 163 5.53 9.22 -12.06
CA TYR A 163 5.00 10.29 -11.21
C TYR A 163 6.03 10.83 -10.21
N LEU A 164 5.75 11.99 -9.65
CA LEU A 164 6.53 12.64 -8.60
C LEU A 164 8.03 12.81 -8.96
N PRO A 165 8.35 13.39 -10.13
CA PRO A 165 9.74 13.57 -10.53
C PRO A 165 10.47 14.49 -9.56
N THR A 166 11.70 14.14 -9.22
CA THR A 166 12.61 15.02 -8.49
C THR A 166 13.32 15.96 -9.45
N HIS A 167 13.50 17.23 -9.06
CA HIS A 167 14.22 18.23 -9.89
C HIS A 167 15.75 18.10 -9.79
N SER A 168 16.22 17.16 -8.99
CA SER A 168 17.65 16.87 -8.78
C SER A 168 17.99 15.47 -9.28
N LYS A 169 19.28 15.11 -9.22
CA LYS A 169 19.73 13.74 -9.52
C LYS A 169 19.47 12.74 -8.37
N GLU A 170 18.83 13.19 -7.29
CA GLU A 170 18.49 12.30 -6.17
C GLU A 170 17.26 11.44 -6.52
N SER A 171 17.17 10.25 -5.92
CA SER A 171 15.98 9.41 -6.03
C SER A 171 14.78 10.01 -5.29
N LEU A 172 13.56 9.59 -5.64
CA LEU A 172 12.35 9.99 -4.91
C LEU A 172 12.44 9.59 -3.43
N ARG A 173 12.95 8.39 -3.15
CA ARG A 173 13.17 7.91 -1.78
C ARG A 173 14.11 8.83 -1.02
N ASP A 174 15.28 9.15 -1.57
CA ASP A 174 16.28 9.99 -0.88
C ASP A 174 15.73 11.41 -0.66
N TYR A 175 14.98 11.94 -1.63
CA TYR A 175 14.25 13.21 -1.49
C TYR A 175 13.27 13.17 -0.31
N LEU A 176 12.43 12.13 -0.22
CA LEU A 176 11.45 11.98 0.86
C LEU A 176 12.15 11.76 2.22
N GLU A 177 13.18 10.91 2.29
CA GLU A 177 13.96 10.68 3.52
C GLU A 177 14.55 11.99 4.05
N ARG A 178 15.12 12.80 3.16
CA ARG A 178 15.70 14.10 3.52
C ARG A 178 14.66 15.09 4.06
N HIS A 179 13.45 15.12 3.51
CA HIS A 179 12.38 16.03 3.94
C HIS A 179 11.65 15.55 5.20
N LEU A 180 11.44 14.25 5.32
CA LEU A 180 10.70 13.65 6.44
C LEU A 180 11.60 13.32 7.64
N HIS A 181 12.93 13.28 7.44
CA HIS A 181 13.94 12.90 8.45
C HIS A 181 13.72 11.50 9.04
N MET A 182 13.29 10.55 8.22
CA MET A 182 13.10 9.15 8.59
C MET A 182 13.34 8.24 7.39
N PRO A 183 13.60 6.93 7.60
CA PRO A 183 13.68 5.95 6.52
C PRO A 183 12.38 5.89 5.71
N VAL A 184 12.49 5.79 4.39
CA VAL A 184 11.35 5.70 3.47
C VAL A 184 11.46 4.44 2.62
N HIS A 185 10.35 3.72 2.50
CA HIS A 185 10.16 2.66 1.52
C HIS A 185 9.10 3.09 0.52
N ILE A 186 9.38 2.91 -0.78
CA ILE A 186 8.39 3.15 -1.83
C ILE A 186 8.10 1.85 -2.55
N GLU A 187 6.85 1.61 -2.90
CA GLU A 187 6.41 0.42 -3.62
C GLU A 187 5.27 0.77 -4.58
N ASN A 188 5.11 -0.05 -5.63
CA ASN A 188 3.97 0.06 -6.53
C ASN A 188 2.66 -0.32 -5.78
N ASP A 189 1.56 0.38 -6.07
CA ASP A 189 0.26 0.21 -5.41
C ASP A 189 -0.32 -1.20 -5.57
N SER A 190 -0.30 -1.76 -6.77
CA SER A 190 -0.80 -3.12 -7.03
C SER A 190 0.05 -4.19 -6.32
N SER A 191 1.36 -3.97 -6.22
CA SER A 191 2.27 -4.79 -5.42
C SER A 191 1.92 -4.75 -3.94
N VAL A 192 1.64 -3.56 -3.39
CA VAL A 192 1.21 -3.39 -1.99
C VAL A 192 -0.14 -4.04 -1.75
N LEU A 193 -1.09 -3.90 -2.70
CA LEU A 193 -2.39 -4.56 -2.61
C LEU A 193 -2.25 -6.08 -2.54
N ALA A 194 -1.40 -6.68 -3.40
CA ALA A 194 -1.14 -8.12 -3.36
C ALA A 194 -0.51 -8.57 -2.03
N LEU A 195 0.39 -7.76 -1.46
CA LEU A 195 0.95 -8.03 -0.14
C LEU A 195 -0.10 -7.93 0.97
N ALA A 196 -1.03 -6.97 0.89
CA ALA A 196 -2.12 -6.82 1.84
C ALA A 196 -3.06 -8.04 1.80
N GLU A 197 -3.44 -8.48 0.59
CA GLU A 197 -4.24 -9.69 0.41
C GLU A 197 -3.54 -10.95 0.97
N LEU A 198 -2.24 -11.08 0.76
CA LEU A 198 -1.44 -12.19 1.29
C LEU A 198 -1.36 -12.18 2.82
N LYS A 199 -1.31 -11.00 3.45
CA LYS A 199 -1.09 -10.88 4.90
C LYS A 199 -2.39 -10.82 5.70
N GLU A 200 -3.39 -10.12 5.21
CA GLU A 200 -4.61 -9.79 5.95
C GLU A 200 -5.91 -10.12 5.17
N GLY A 201 -5.80 -10.47 3.88
CA GLY A 201 -6.92 -10.68 2.99
C GLY A 201 -7.21 -12.14 2.65
N LEU A 202 -7.82 -12.34 1.49
CA LEU A 202 -8.28 -13.66 0.99
C LEU A 202 -7.14 -14.58 0.53
N ALA A 203 -5.95 -14.03 0.30
CA ALA A 203 -4.77 -14.78 -0.12
C ALA A 203 -3.95 -15.36 1.03
N GLN A 204 -4.39 -15.21 2.29
CA GLN A 204 -3.73 -15.82 3.44
C GLN A 204 -3.54 -17.33 3.22
N ASN A 205 -2.32 -17.83 3.51
CA ASN A 205 -1.92 -19.23 3.34
C ASN A 205 -1.85 -19.74 1.89
N LEU A 206 -2.11 -18.89 0.88
CA LEU A 206 -1.87 -19.21 -0.51
C LEU A 206 -0.41 -18.91 -0.88
N ARG A 207 0.12 -19.69 -1.83
CA ARG A 207 1.51 -19.55 -2.26
C ARG A 207 1.67 -18.83 -3.59
N ASP A 208 0.71 -19.01 -4.46
CA ASP A 208 0.74 -18.47 -5.82
C ASP A 208 -0.60 -17.78 -6.07
N VAL A 209 -0.56 -16.44 -6.22
CA VAL A 209 -1.75 -15.57 -6.28
C VAL A 209 -1.50 -14.45 -7.28
N MET A 210 -2.54 -14.12 -8.02
CA MET A 210 -2.63 -12.90 -8.82
C MET A 210 -3.75 -12.04 -8.26
N VAL A 211 -3.44 -10.80 -7.93
CA VAL A 211 -4.40 -9.79 -7.46
C VAL A 211 -4.53 -8.74 -8.54
N ILE A 212 -5.70 -8.67 -9.17
CA ILE A 212 -6.03 -7.68 -10.18
C ILE A 212 -6.80 -6.55 -9.49
N ASP A 213 -6.30 -5.34 -9.62
CA ASP A 213 -6.95 -4.12 -9.19
C ASP A 213 -7.56 -3.43 -10.40
N ILE A 214 -8.89 -3.26 -10.41
CA ILE A 214 -9.63 -2.56 -11.46
C ILE A 214 -10.31 -1.36 -10.82
N GLY A 215 -9.80 -0.19 -11.16
CA GLY A 215 -10.28 1.07 -10.61
C GLY A 215 -10.11 2.20 -11.61
N TRP A 216 -9.57 3.31 -11.17
CA TRP A 216 -9.21 4.43 -12.04
C TRP A 216 -8.12 4.08 -13.06
N GLY A 217 -7.27 3.12 -12.71
CA GLY A 217 -6.35 2.37 -13.57
C GLY A 217 -6.58 0.86 -13.45
N VAL A 218 -5.75 0.07 -14.11
CA VAL A 218 -5.68 -1.39 -13.96
C VAL A 218 -4.30 -1.77 -13.46
N GLY A 219 -4.26 -2.63 -12.44
CA GLY A 219 -3.01 -3.12 -11.88
C GLY A 219 -3.01 -4.63 -11.64
N LEU A 220 -1.82 -5.21 -11.55
CA LEU A 220 -1.62 -6.61 -11.22
C LEU A 220 -0.47 -6.75 -10.24
N GLY A 221 -0.78 -7.24 -9.03
CA GLY A 221 0.21 -7.72 -8.10
C GLY A 221 0.30 -9.25 -8.14
N MET A 222 1.52 -9.79 -8.12
CA MET A 222 1.75 -11.24 -8.19
C MET A 222 2.49 -11.72 -6.97
N ILE A 223 2.00 -12.81 -6.38
CA ILE A 223 2.69 -13.58 -5.34
C ILE A 223 3.07 -14.93 -5.93
N ILE A 224 4.34 -15.32 -5.83
CA ILE A 224 4.84 -16.61 -6.27
C ILE A 224 5.65 -17.22 -5.13
N LYS A 225 5.32 -18.45 -4.75
CA LYS A 225 5.92 -19.17 -3.62
C LYS A 225 5.82 -18.43 -2.28
N GLY A 226 4.75 -17.64 -2.11
CA GLY A 226 4.49 -16.86 -0.89
C GLY A 226 5.27 -15.55 -0.78
N GLU A 227 5.92 -15.11 -1.86
CA GLU A 227 6.68 -13.86 -1.94
C GLU A 227 6.20 -12.99 -3.11
N LEU A 228 6.29 -11.68 -2.95
CA LEU A 228 5.96 -10.74 -4.03
C LEU A 228 6.91 -10.95 -5.22
N PHE A 229 6.33 -11.15 -6.39
CA PHE A 229 7.09 -11.37 -7.62
C PHE A 229 7.20 -10.09 -8.45
N GLY A 230 8.32 -9.41 -8.34
CA GLY A 230 8.64 -8.22 -9.13
C GLY A 230 9.39 -8.51 -10.44
N GLY A 231 9.70 -9.78 -10.76
CA GLY A 231 10.54 -10.13 -11.90
C GLY A 231 12.01 -9.69 -11.72
N HIS A 232 12.78 -9.77 -12.83
CA HIS A 232 14.21 -9.44 -12.80
C HIS A 232 14.47 -7.94 -12.56
N THR A 233 13.66 -7.08 -13.15
CA THR A 233 13.83 -5.62 -13.15
C THR A 233 12.93 -4.89 -12.16
N GLY A 234 12.00 -5.59 -11.50
CA GLY A 234 11.02 -4.99 -10.59
C GLY A 234 9.71 -4.57 -11.25
N TYR A 235 9.52 -4.87 -12.56
CA TYR A 235 8.35 -4.45 -13.34
C TYR A 235 7.47 -5.63 -13.81
N ALA A 236 7.49 -6.74 -13.09
CA ALA A 236 6.52 -7.79 -13.37
C ALA A 236 5.12 -7.36 -12.94
N GLY A 237 4.11 -7.72 -13.73
CA GLY A 237 2.72 -7.37 -13.44
C GLY A 237 2.19 -6.15 -14.20
N GLU A 238 2.90 -5.61 -15.16
CA GLU A 238 2.46 -4.49 -16.01
C GLU A 238 1.35 -4.93 -17.00
N LEU A 239 0.28 -5.53 -16.45
CA LEU A 239 -0.88 -6.03 -17.19
C LEU A 239 -1.60 -4.92 -17.97
N SER A 240 -1.71 -3.75 -17.35
CA SER A 240 -2.40 -2.59 -17.92
C SER A 240 -1.88 -2.15 -19.27
N HIS A 241 -0.61 -2.45 -19.56
CA HIS A 241 0.05 -2.04 -20.80
C HIS A 241 0.18 -3.14 -21.85
N ILE A 242 -0.59 -4.22 -21.71
CA ILE A 242 -0.73 -5.23 -22.76
C ILE A 242 -1.74 -4.71 -23.79
N PRO A 243 -1.38 -4.60 -25.09
CA PRO A 243 -2.32 -4.27 -26.14
C PRO A 243 -3.33 -5.41 -26.29
N ILE A 244 -4.61 -5.12 -26.06
CA ILE A 244 -5.72 -6.09 -26.14
C ILE A 244 -6.74 -5.72 -27.23
N SER A 245 -6.68 -4.49 -27.74
CA SER A 245 -7.64 -3.95 -28.68
C SER A 245 -6.94 -3.39 -29.91
N GLU A 246 -7.63 -3.47 -31.07
CA GLU A 246 -7.24 -2.77 -32.30
C GLU A 246 -7.58 -1.27 -32.25
N SER A 247 -8.08 -0.77 -31.14
CA SER A 247 -8.35 0.64 -30.96
C SER A 247 -7.07 1.46 -31.17
N ASN A 248 -7.22 2.63 -31.76
CA ASN A 248 -6.09 3.51 -32.03
C ASN A 248 -5.80 4.44 -30.85
N THR A 249 -6.40 4.17 -29.68
CA THR A 249 -6.26 4.97 -28.47
C THR A 249 -4.83 4.91 -27.95
N LEU A 250 -4.17 6.05 -27.88
CA LEU A 250 -2.78 6.15 -27.42
C LEU A 250 -2.73 6.01 -25.89
N CYS A 251 -1.96 5.05 -25.42
CA CYS A 251 -1.64 4.89 -24.00
C CYS A 251 -0.44 5.76 -23.61
N GLU A 252 -0.39 6.20 -22.35
CA GLU A 252 0.74 6.97 -21.79
C GLU A 252 2.08 6.21 -21.87
N CYS A 253 2.05 4.88 -21.92
CA CYS A 253 3.24 4.05 -22.17
C CYS A 253 3.78 4.12 -23.60
N GLY A 254 3.11 4.85 -24.51
CA GLY A 254 3.48 5.01 -25.91
C GLY A 254 2.92 3.96 -26.86
N LYS A 255 2.28 2.90 -26.37
CA LYS A 255 1.58 1.90 -27.17
C LYS A 255 0.13 2.32 -27.44
N ARG A 256 -0.58 1.56 -28.30
CA ARG A 256 -2.00 1.78 -28.60
C ARG A 256 -2.81 0.55 -28.24
N GLY A 257 -4.09 0.77 -27.84
CA GLY A 257 -5.03 -0.31 -27.50
C GLY A 257 -4.65 -1.11 -26.26
N CYS A 258 -3.94 -0.48 -25.29
CA CYS A 258 -3.61 -1.12 -24.02
C CYS A 258 -4.86 -1.36 -23.17
N LEU A 259 -4.84 -2.38 -22.32
CA LEU A 259 -5.92 -2.66 -21.36
C LEU A 259 -6.29 -1.42 -20.54
N GLU A 260 -5.32 -0.61 -20.15
CA GLU A 260 -5.49 0.67 -19.44
C GLU A 260 -6.39 1.67 -20.19
N THR A 261 -6.37 1.65 -21.53
CA THR A 261 -7.16 2.55 -22.38
C THR A 261 -8.53 2.00 -22.74
N GLU A 262 -8.82 0.76 -22.38
CA GLU A 262 -10.07 0.06 -22.73
C GLU A 262 -10.91 -0.28 -21.48
N ALA A 263 -10.29 -0.73 -20.39
CA ALA A 263 -10.96 -1.37 -19.28
C ALA A 263 -10.66 -0.67 -17.91
N THR A 264 -10.97 0.63 -17.82
CA THR A 264 -10.83 1.40 -16.57
C THR A 264 -12.09 2.21 -16.27
N LEU A 265 -12.35 2.48 -15.00
CA LEU A 265 -13.46 3.37 -14.60
C LEU A 265 -13.33 4.75 -15.21
N ARG A 266 -12.10 5.21 -15.46
CA ARG A 266 -11.82 6.47 -16.16
C ARG A 266 -12.42 6.47 -17.58
N VAL A 267 -12.18 5.39 -18.33
CA VAL A 267 -12.68 5.25 -19.70
C VAL A 267 -14.20 5.19 -19.71
N VAL A 268 -14.78 4.38 -18.83
CA VAL A 268 -16.23 4.25 -18.69
C VAL A 268 -16.90 5.58 -18.31
N ALA A 269 -16.30 6.31 -17.39
CA ALA A 269 -16.82 7.63 -16.96
C ALA A 269 -16.79 8.66 -18.10
N HIS A 270 -15.72 8.75 -18.86
CA HIS A 270 -15.63 9.64 -20.02
C HIS A 270 -16.67 9.28 -21.08
N ARG A 271 -16.79 8.01 -21.41
CA ARG A 271 -17.80 7.52 -22.37
C ARG A 271 -19.22 7.84 -21.89
N ALA A 272 -19.53 7.59 -20.63
CA ALA A 272 -20.83 7.93 -20.04
C ALA A 272 -21.16 9.43 -20.16
N MET A 273 -20.17 10.30 -19.86
CA MET A 273 -20.35 11.73 -19.98
C MET A 273 -20.62 12.17 -21.42
N GLU A 274 -19.92 11.60 -22.38
CA GLU A 274 -20.11 11.87 -23.81
C GLU A 274 -21.50 11.40 -24.29
N GLU A 275 -21.89 10.17 -23.99
CA GLU A 275 -23.14 9.57 -24.45
C GLU A 275 -24.36 10.22 -23.78
N ILE A 276 -24.31 10.55 -22.48
CA ILE A 276 -25.36 11.31 -21.79
C ILE A 276 -25.48 12.72 -22.35
N GLY A 277 -24.34 13.37 -22.61
CA GLY A 277 -24.30 14.67 -23.26
C GLY A 277 -24.91 14.66 -24.67
N ALA A 278 -24.84 13.51 -25.37
CA ALA A 278 -25.48 13.26 -26.67
C ALA A 278 -26.96 12.83 -26.55
N GLY A 279 -27.54 12.75 -25.35
CA GLY A 279 -28.95 12.43 -25.11
C GLY A 279 -29.25 10.96 -24.83
N LYS A 280 -28.28 10.15 -24.44
CA LYS A 280 -28.54 8.75 -23.99
C LYS A 280 -29.47 8.76 -22.79
N ILE A 281 -30.49 7.92 -22.84
CA ILE A 281 -31.48 7.76 -21.76
C ILE A 281 -30.93 6.85 -20.66
N SER A 282 -30.86 7.38 -19.43
CA SER A 282 -30.40 6.68 -18.22
C SER A 282 -30.87 7.45 -17.00
N SER A 283 -30.84 6.84 -15.83
CA SER A 283 -31.01 7.53 -14.56
C SER A 283 -29.80 8.38 -14.19
N LEU A 284 -28.63 8.13 -14.83
CA LEU A 284 -27.43 8.91 -14.68
C LEU A 284 -27.63 10.36 -15.14
N LYS A 285 -27.17 11.28 -14.31
CA LYS A 285 -27.18 12.72 -14.63
C LYS A 285 -25.76 13.18 -14.92
N MET A 286 -25.66 14.19 -15.80
CA MET A 286 -24.37 14.85 -16.04
C MET A 286 -23.81 15.40 -14.73
N VAL A 287 -22.55 15.15 -14.49
CA VAL A 287 -21.77 15.64 -13.35
C VAL A 287 -20.55 16.40 -13.84
N ASP A 288 -19.90 17.12 -12.95
CA ASP A 288 -18.83 18.07 -13.26
C ASP A 288 -17.43 17.44 -13.40
N SER A 289 -17.30 16.14 -13.09
CA SER A 289 -16.02 15.45 -13.27
C SER A 289 -16.18 13.94 -13.57
N PRO A 290 -15.22 13.34 -14.29
CA PRO A 290 -15.23 11.90 -14.56
C PRO A 290 -15.19 11.05 -13.28
N GLU A 291 -14.54 11.52 -12.22
CA GLU A 291 -14.49 10.81 -10.94
C GLU A 291 -15.88 10.67 -10.33
N LYS A 292 -16.65 11.77 -10.27
CA LYS A 292 -18.03 11.73 -9.81
C LYS A 292 -18.92 10.91 -10.73
N MET A 293 -18.64 10.91 -12.03
CA MET A 293 -19.36 10.08 -12.98
C MET A 293 -19.10 8.59 -12.71
N SER A 294 -17.87 8.18 -12.42
CA SER A 294 -17.58 6.79 -12.07
C SER A 294 -18.32 6.34 -10.81
N GLU A 295 -18.37 7.17 -9.77
CA GLU A 295 -19.15 6.90 -8.55
C GLU A 295 -20.65 6.77 -8.85
N ALA A 296 -21.18 7.68 -9.67
CA ALA A 296 -22.58 7.66 -10.08
C ALA A 296 -22.93 6.40 -10.91
N ILE A 297 -22.05 5.95 -11.80
CA ILE A 297 -22.22 4.72 -12.59
C ILE A 297 -22.30 3.51 -11.66
N MET A 298 -21.38 3.39 -10.70
CA MET A 298 -21.37 2.29 -9.74
C MET A 298 -22.65 2.26 -8.90
N ALA A 299 -23.12 3.43 -8.43
CA ALA A 299 -24.35 3.55 -7.68
C ALA A 299 -25.57 3.16 -8.53
N ALA A 300 -25.70 3.72 -9.74
CA ALA A 300 -26.81 3.45 -10.64
C ALA A 300 -26.88 1.98 -11.09
N ALA A 301 -25.73 1.34 -11.35
CA ALA A 301 -25.67 -0.09 -11.67
C ALA A 301 -26.18 -0.95 -10.50
N ASN A 302 -25.84 -0.62 -9.26
CA ASN A 302 -26.35 -1.29 -8.06
C ASN A 302 -27.87 -1.08 -7.86
N GLU A 303 -28.42 0.03 -8.37
CA GLU A 303 -29.86 0.32 -8.37
C GLU A 303 -30.60 -0.25 -9.58
N GLY A 304 -29.89 -0.90 -10.51
CA GLY A 304 -30.45 -1.60 -11.66
C GLY A 304 -30.60 -0.74 -12.92
N ASP A 305 -29.89 0.39 -13.02
CA ASP A 305 -29.86 1.15 -14.27
C ASP A 305 -29.19 0.34 -15.39
N GLN A 306 -29.97 0.07 -16.43
CA GLN A 306 -29.56 -0.80 -17.52
C GLN A 306 -28.32 -0.28 -18.25
N TYR A 307 -28.24 1.02 -18.50
CA TYR A 307 -27.11 1.63 -19.19
C TYR A 307 -25.82 1.57 -18.37
N ALA A 308 -25.91 1.81 -17.05
CA ALA A 308 -24.76 1.68 -16.15
C ALA A 308 -24.25 0.24 -16.09
N ILE A 309 -25.17 -0.74 -16.06
CA ILE A 309 -24.82 -2.17 -16.10
C ILE A 309 -24.14 -2.52 -17.44
N GLU A 310 -24.67 -2.04 -18.57
CA GLU A 310 -24.10 -2.26 -19.91
C GLU A 310 -22.66 -1.72 -19.97
N LEU A 311 -22.43 -0.48 -19.54
CA LEU A 311 -21.12 0.15 -19.48
C LEU A 311 -20.09 -0.68 -18.70
N LEU A 312 -20.46 -1.15 -17.52
CA LEU A 312 -19.58 -1.96 -16.66
C LEU A 312 -19.37 -3.37 -17.24
N THR A 313 -20.38 -3.96 -17.86
CA THR A 313 -20.28 -5.28 -18.49
C THR A 313 -19.35 -5.24 -19.72
N GLU A 314 -19.40 -4.18 -20.52
CA GLU A 314 -18.52 -4.02 -21.69
C GLU A 314 -17.06 -3.74 -21.27
N MET A 315 -16.84 -3.20 -20.08
CA MET A 315 -15.50 -3.00 -19.54
C MET A 315 -14.87 -4.31 -19.07
N GLY A 316 -15.64 -5.22 -18.45
CA GLY A 316 -15.18 -6.50 -17.88
C GLY A 316 -15.21 -7.64 -18.89
#